data_659072367981aa25f7645fc5ab91092a
#
_entry.id   659072367981aa25f7645fc5ab91092a
#
_cell.length_a   1.000
_cell.length_b   1.000
_cell.length_c   1.000
_cell.angle_alpha   90.00
_cell.angle_beta   90.00
_cell.angle_gamma   90.00
#
_symmetry.space_group_name_H-M   'P 1'
#
loop_
_entity.id
_entity.type
_entity.pdbx_description
1 polymer ?
#
loop_
_entity_poly.entity_id
_entity_poly.type
_entity_poly.pdbx_seq_one_letter_code
_entity_poly.pdbx_strand_id
1 'polypeptide(L)'
;MPQLIEIYRLSQSLFYICSMTELNIIWFRRDLRVHDHAALASACAAGGQIVPLFIFEPNYWQRADTSERQFEFAVESLADLDRALRQRGSQLCLRSGVVTEVLSRLHAQHGIASLHFHSLGNTPAEAEQDRQVRTWALKVGIPLREHTGIQHSISPHSDWDTAWRRHMRKPRIAAPAALPPLSIPSEGWPIASDFGLESDGCPDRQTGGRTNAILQLRWFLSGGGRNAGKANLSITACEATASRLSAHLTMGSVSEREVWQAAMKAQAALVTDGDETFATALHRFTEKLAKRSRRVQASARVSLTDTSLLPVDIHNREEASLADPRLSAWTNGKTGFPLLDASMRCLQATGHLESSLRSLLLSFATCHLWLGPVRPAQVLAQLCTDFAPAMYYVSASQVIGLSKAAPAYIPNPVRQSLSRDPDGAFIRKWIPEIAELPDQYLHAPWEAPKSALSAHGIILGQSYPMPL
;
A
#
# COMPACT_ATOMS: atom_id res chain seq x y z
N MET A 1 21.45 25.95 60.69
CA MET A 1 20.21 26.19 59.91
C MET A 1 20.42 26.34 58.41
N PRO A 2 21.43 27.07 57.84
CA PRO A 2 21.60 27.14 56.36
C PRO A 2 21.98 25.80 55.69
N GLN A 3 22.80 24.99 56.31
CA GLN A 3 23.25 23.70 55.74
C GLN A 3 22.15 22.64 55.62
N LEU A 4 21.15 22.66 56.47
CA LEU A 4 20.00 21.74 56.38
C LEU A 4 19.06 22.07 55.22
N ILE A 5 18.94 23.36 54.86
CA ILE A 5 18.11 23.83 53.75
C ILE A 5 18.77 23.46 52.41
N GLU A 6 20.10 23.51 52.34
CA GLU A 6 20.85 23.15 51.14
C GLU A 6 20.85 21.64 50.88
N ILE A 7 20.95 20.81 51.93
CA ILE A 7 20.80 19.36 51.85
C ILE A 7 19.36 18.99 51.46
N TYR A 8 18.34 19.70 51.93
CA TYR A 8 16.96 19.47 51.51
C TYR A 8 16.68 19.87 50.07
N ARG A 9 17.28 20.98 49.60
CA ARG A 9 17.23 21.37 48.16
C ARG A 9 17.99 20.40 47.27
N LEU A 10 19.15 19.91 47.67
CA LEU A 10 19.92 18.90 46.94
C LEU A 10 19.20 17.53 46.93
N SER A 11 18.52 17.17 48.06
CA SER A 11 17.72 15.94 48.06
C SER A 11 16.47 16.04 47.23
N GLN A 12 15.78 17.20 47.18
CA GLN A 12 14.66 17.44 46.29
C GLN A 12 15.11 17.47 44.82
N SER A 13 16.26 18.07 44.48
CA SER A 13 16.83 18.02 43.15
C SER A 13 17.24 16.61 42.74
N LEU A 14 17.82 15.83 43.66
CA LEU A 14 18.16 14.41 43.41
C LEU A 14 16.90 13.55 43.32
N PHE A 15 15.84 13.82 44.08
CA PHE A 15 14.56 13.15 43.93
C PHE A 15 13.83 13.50 42.62
N TYR A 16 13.99 14.73 42.09
CA TYR A 16 13.48 15.14 40.79
C TYR A 16 14.29 14.53 39.64
N ILE A 17 15.57 14.30 39.83
CA ILE A 17 16.44 13.60 38.84
C ILE A 17 16.22 12.08 38.85
N CYS A 18 15.70 11.51 39.97
CA CYS A 18 15.53 10.06 40.13
C CYS A 18 14.16 9.54 39.65
N SER A 19 13.31 10.35 39.02
CA SER A 19 11.97 9.96 38.57
C SER A 19 11.70 10.36 37.12
N MET A 20 12.70 10.56 36.28
CA MET A 20 12.45 10.57 34.84
C MET A 20 12.18 9.13 34.40
N THR A 21 10.88 8.80 34.30
CA THR A 21 10.44 7.54 33.73
C THR A 21 11.01 7.42 32.32
N GLU A 22 11.91 6.47 32.13
CA GLU A 22 12.54 6.24 30.84
C GLU A 22 11.50 5.91 29.77
N LEU A 23 11.33 6.77 28.76
CA LEU A 23 10.40 6.57 27.69
C LEU A 23 11.02 5.73 26.56
N ASN A 24 10.50 4.54 26.35
CA ASN A 24 10.81 3.73 25.19
C ASN A 24 9.78 3.98 24.09
N ILE A 25 10.18 4.67 23.02
CA ILE A 25 9.28 4.98 21.92
C ILE A 25 9.26 3.84 20.93
N ILE A 26 8.05 3.41 20.55
CA ILE A 26 7.83 2.59 19.36
C ILE A 26 7.25 3.50 18.29
N TRP A 27 8.03 3.77 17.26
CA TRP A 27 7.57 4.54 16.12
C TRP A 27 6.95 3.61 15.08
N PHE A 28 5.60 3.57 15.08
CA PHE A 28 4.81 2.86 14.06
C PHE A 28 4.83 3.63 12.74
N ARG A 29 4.92 2.88 11.64
CA ARG A 29 4.93 3.43 10.28
C ARG A 29 3.97 2.64 9.38
N ARG A 30 4.47 1.64 8.61
CA ARG A 30 3.69 0.69 7.81
C ARG A 30 3.71 -0.69 8.42
N ASP A 31 3.47 -0.76 9.71
CA ASP A 31 3.51 -1.96 10.53
C ASP A 31 2.41 -1.93 11.60
N LEU A 32 1.21 -1.46 11.21
CA LEU A 32 0.09 -1.09 12.07
C LEU A 32 -0.58 -2.32 12.71
N ARG A 33 0.15 -3.02 13.57
CA ARG A 33 -0.28 -4.22 14.27
C ARG A 33 0.47 -4.42 15.58
N VAL A 34 -0.09 -5.23 16.48
CA VAL A 34 0.58 -5.67 17.73
C VAL A 34 1.14 -7.09 17.65
N HIS A 35 0.70 -7.89 16.67
CA HIS A 35 1.15 -9.26 16.45
C HIS A 35 2.31 -9.29 15.46
N ASP A 36 3.26 -10.20 15.65
CA ASP A 36 4.43 -10.38 14.78
C ASP A 36 5.19 -9.07 14.53
N HIS A 37 5.44 -8.32 15.64
CA HIS A 37 5.99 -6.97 15.61
C HIS A 37 7.28 -6.88 16.44
N ALA A 38 8.42 -6.95 15.75
CA ALA A 38 9.72 -7.02 16.41
C ALA A 38 10.08 -5.76 17.22
N ALA A 39 9.75 -4.56 16.71
CA ALA A 39 10.02 -3.30 17.40
C ALA A 39 9.20 -3.19 18.69
N LEU A 40 7.92 -3.61 18.68
CA LEU A 40 7.08 -3.62 19.89
C LEU A 40 7.63 -4.60 20.93
N ALA A 41 7.98 -5.82 20.51
CA ALA A 41 8.58 -6.80 21.41
C ALA A 41 9.91 -6.33 22.00
N SER A 42 10.74 -5.64 21.21
CA SER A 42 12.01 -5.08 21.64
C SER A 42 11.81 -3.98 22.69
N ALA A 43 10.83 -3.09 22.49
CA ALA A 43 10.51 -2.04 23.46
C ALA A 43 9.94 -2.63 24.77
N CYS A 44 9.06 -3.64 24.67
CA CYS A 44 8.56 -4.35 25.85
C CYS A 44 9.70 -5.02 26.66
N ALA A 45 10.69 -5.58 25.96
CA ALA A 45 11.84 -6.20 26.60
C ALA A 45 12.79 -5.18 27.29
N ALA A 46 12.81 -3.93 26.81
CA ALA A 46 13.58 -2.85 27.44
C ALA A 46 12.97 -2.41 28.80
N GLY A 47 11.66 -2.65 29.01
CA GLY A 47 10.94 -2.24 30.22
C GLY A 47 10.60 -0.75 30.23
N GLY A 48 10.24 -0.21 31.40
CA GLY A 48 9.89 1.20 31.56
C GLY A 48 8.59 1.60 30.88
N GLN A 49 8.42 2.91 30.63
CA GLN A 49 7.25 3.47 29.95
C GLN A 49 7.36 3.26 28.44
N ILE A 50 6.29 2.75 27.83
CA ILE A 50 6.22 2.50 26.39
C ILE A 50 5.29 3.51 25.75
N VAL A 51 5.77 4.22 24.73
CA VAL A 51 4.99 5.19 23.95
C VAL A 51 4.78 4.64 22.52
N PRO A 52 3.61 4.10 22.22
CA PRO A 52 3.22 3.73 20.86
C PRO A 52 2.97 4.99 20.04
N LEU A 53 3.96 5.44 19.28
CA LEU A 53 3.96 6.70 18.52
C LEU A 53 3.63 6.47 17.06
N PHE A 54 2.70 7.26 16.52
CA PHE A 54 2.53 7.44 15.08
C PHE A 54 2.64 8.92 14.73
N ILE A 55 3.33 9.24 13.64
CA ILE A 55 3.52 10.60 13.19
C ILE A 55 2.89 10.77 11.81
N PHE A 56 1.90 11.67 11.73
CA PHE A 56 1.36 12.12 10.46
C PHE A 56 2.32 13.16 9.86
N GLU A 57 2.93 12.80 8.76
CA GLU A 57 3.93 13.65 8.09
C GLU A 57 3.29 14.45 6.96
N PRO A 58 3.20 15.79 7.06
CA PRO A 58 2.63 16.61 5.99
C PRO A 58 3.34 16.37 4.65
N ASN A 59 4.67 16.30 4.64
CA ASN A 59 5.45 16.06 3.43
C ASN A 59 5.12 14.73 2.72
N TYR A 60 4.64 13.72 3.45
CA TYR A 60 4.20 12.46 2.85
C TYR A 60 2.81 12.61 2.23
N TRP A 61 1.85 13.19 2.98
CA TRP A 61 0.45 13.27 2.55
C TRP A 61 0.20 14.34 1.49
N GLN A 62 1.06 15.35 1.36
CA GLN A 62 0.99 16.39 0.33
C GLN A 62 1.66 16.00 -1.00
N ARG A 63 2.10 14.77 -1.15
CA ARG A 63 2.71 14.28 -2.39
C ARG A 63 1.67 14.13 -3.48
N ALA A 64 2.10 14.32 -4.74
CA ALA A 64 1.26 14.19 -5.92
C ALA A 64 0.74 12.74 -6.19
N ASP A 65 1.19 11.76 -5.44
CA ASP A 65 0.80 10.35 -5.57
C ASP A 65 0.01 9.83 -4.35
N THR A 66 -0.40 10.74 -3.44
CA THR A 66 -1.26 10.43 -2.29
C THR A 66 -2.69 10.94 -2.50
N SER A 67 -3.63 10.41 -1.74
CA SER A 67 -5.06 10.72 -1.86
C SER A 67 -5.82 10.47 -0.57
N GLU A 68 -7.06 11.02 -0.48
CA GLU A 68 -7.96 10.80 0.64
C GLU A 68 -8.20 9.32 0.91
N ARG A 69 -8.46 8.49 -0.13
CA ARG A 69 -8.72 7.04 0.05
C ARG A 69 -7.59 6.28 0.72
N GLN A 70 -6.35 6.69 0.50
CA GLN A 70 -5.16 6.12 1.15
C GLN A 70 -5.05 6.60 2.59
N PHE A 71 -5.30 7.89 2.82
CA PHE A 71 -5.31 8.49 4.15
C PHE A 71 -6.37 7.85 5.04
N GLU A 72 -7.60 7.76 4.58
CA GLU A 72 -8.71 7.14 5.32
C GLU A 72 -8.42 5.67 5.64
N PHE A 73 -7.87 4.91 4.70
CA PHE A 73 -7.46 3.52 4.96
C PHE A 73 -6.38 3.44 6.05
N ALA A 74 -5.44 4.39 6.08
CA ALA A 74 -4.42 4.48 7.12
C ALA A 74 -5.03 4.85 8.48
N VAL A 75 -5.93 5.84 8.53
CA VAL A 75 -6.64 6.25 9.75
C VAL A 75 -7.47 5.10 10.32
N GLU A 76 -8.22 4.38 9.51
CA GLU A 76 -8.96 3.18 9.92
C GLU A 76 -8.04 2.08 10.49
N SER A 77 -6.88 1.90 9.86
CA SER A 77 -5.88 0.93 10.32
C SER A 77 -5.25 1.36 11.66
N LEU A 78 -5.02 2.65 11.86
CA LEU A 78 -4.54 3.22 13.11
C LEU A 78 -5.61 3.13 14.22
N ALA A 79 -6.88 3.37 13.91
CA ALA A 79 -7.98 3.24 14.86
C ALA A 79 -8.13 1.79 15.36
N ASP A 80 -7.94 0.82 14.47
CA ASP A 80 -7.94 -0.60 14.86
C ASP A 80 -6.70 -0.97 15.69
N LEU A 81 -5.53 -0.41 15.38
CA LEU A 81 -4.32 -0.55 16.20
C LEU A 81 -4.52 0.08 17.60
N ASP A 82 -5.08 1.28 17.68
CA ASP A 82 -5.36 1.96 18.95
C ASP A 82 -6.31 1.12 19.83
N ARG A 83 -7.35 0.55 19.23
CA ARG A 83 -8.25 -0.39 19.93
C ARG A 83 -7.50 -1.61 20.46
N ALA A 84 -6.57 -2.18 19.68
CA ALA A 84 -5.77 -3.31 20.12
C ALA A 84 -4.77 -2.95 21.23
N LEU A 85 -4.24 -1.72 21.24
CA LEU A 85 -3.39 -1.19 22.30
C LEU A 85 -4.19 -0.93 23.57
N ARG A 86 -5.41 -0.34 23.48
CA ARG A 86 -6.33 -0.11 24.62
C ARG A 86 -6.74 -1.39 25.31
N GLN A 87 -6.98 -2.45 24.57
CA GLN A 87 -7.25 -3.79 25.12
C GLN A 87 -6.08 -4.34 25.95
N ARG A 88 -4.88 -3.75 25.81
CA ARG A 88 -3.65 -4.12 26.52
C ARG A 88 -3.23 -3.11 27.59
N GLY A 89 -4.05 -2.09 27.82
CA GLY A 89 -3.79 -1.08 28.86
C GLY A 89 -3.08 0.19 28.38
N SER A 90 -2.71 0.29 27.09
CA SER A 90 -2.08 1.48 26.51
C SER A 90 -2.96 2.12 25.43
N GLN A 91 -2.47 3.12 24.73
CA GLN A 91 -3.13 3.76 23.58
C GLN A 91 -2.09 4.34 22.63
N LEU A 92 -2.53 4.65 21.39
CA LEU A 92 -1.68 5.27 20.41
C LEU A 92 -1.43 6.75 20.76
N CYS A 93 -0.18 7.17 20.66
CA CYS A 93 0.23 8.57 20.75
C CYS A 93 0.35 9.13 19.34
N LEU A 94 -0.52 10.05 18.97
CA LEU A 94 -0.52 10.70 17.67
C LEU A 94 0.24 12.02 17.72
N ARG A 95 0.99 12.30 16.68
CA ARG A 95 1.67 13.57 16.43
C ARG A 95 1.61 13.92 14.94
N SER A 96 1.71 15.21 14.65
CA SER A 96 1.84 15.70 13.28
C SER A 96 3.12 16.53 13.13
N GLY A 97 3.82 16.37 12.00
CA GLY A 97 5.02 17.13 11.70
C GLY A 97 6.19 16.32 11.13
N VAL A 98 7.35 16.97 11.03
CA VAL A 98 8.60 16.34 10.63
C VAL A 98 9.09 15.41 11.74
N VAL A 99 9.44 14.17 11.39
CA VAL A 99 9.78 13.11 12.37
C VAL A 99 10.85 13.54 13.35
N THR A 100 11.97 14.07 12.87
CA THR A 100 13.11 14.48 13.74
C THR A 100 12.76 15.65 14.65
N GLU A 101 11.88 16.57 14.25
CA GLU A 101 11.39 17.66 15.09
C GLU A 101 10.45 17.15 16.17
N VAL A 102 9.52 16.26 15.82
CA VAL A 102 8.61 15.62 16.77
C VAL A 102 9.39 14.86 17.83
N LEU A 103 10.37 14.04 17.41
CA LEU A 103 11.24 13.29 18.32
C LEU A 103 12.07 14.22 19.21
N SER A 104 12.59 15.33 18.66
CA SER A 104 13.34 16.32 19.43
C SER A 104 12.49 16.99 20.50
N ARG A 105 11.25 17.36 20.18
CA ARG A 105 10.30 17.93 21.15
C ARG A 105 9.96 16.92 22.26
N LEU A 106 9.65 15.67 21.90
CA LEU A 106 9.37 14.63 22.86
C LEU A 106 10.56 14.36 23.79
N HIS A 107 11.77 14.33 23.22
CA HIS A 107 12.98 14.15 24.00
C HIS A 107 13.23 15.31 24.99
N ALA A 108 13.07 16.54 24.53
CA ALA A 108 13.25 17.73 25.37
C ALA A 108 12.21 17.83 26.50
N GLN A 109 10.97 17.37 26.26
CA GLN A 109 9.87 17.47 27.23
C GLN A 109 9.83 16.31 28.23
N HIS A 110 10.16 15.09 27.78
CA HIS A 110 9.90 13.88 28.56
C HIS A 110 11.14 12.99 28.77
N GLY A 111 12.22 13.21 28.00
CA GLY A 111 13.35 12.30 27.93
C GLY A 111 13.00 11.01 27.19
N ILE A 112 13.79 10.63 26.19
CA ILE A 112 13.65 9.35 25.46
C ILE A 112 14.83 8.48 25.84
N ALA A 113 14.55 7.29 26.36
CA ALA A 113 15.56 6.27 26.72
C ALA A 113 15.95 5.43 25.52
N SER A 114 15.02 5.10 24.64
CA SER A 114 15.30 4.36 23.39
C SER A 114 14.22 4.60 22.34
N LEU A 115 14.60 4.42 21.06
CA LEU A 115 13.69 4.48 19.93
C LEU A 115 13.71 3.14 19.16
N HIS A 116 12.54 2.52 19.03
CA HIS A 116 12.33 1.26 18.34
C HIS A 116 11.45 1.43 17.13
N PHE A 117 11.85 0.93 15.96
CA PHE A 117 11.04 1.02 14.75
C PHE A 117 11.43 -0.03 13.71
N HIS A 118 10.56 -0.27 12.72
CA HIS A 118 10.94 -1.00 11.52
C HIS A 118 11.40 -0.02 10.45
N SER A 119 12.62 -0.22 9.93
CA SER A 119 13.09 0.55 8.78
C SER A 119 12.22 0.24 7.55
N LEU A 120 11.88 1.25 6.80
CA LEU A 120 11.22 1.09 5.51
C LEU A 120 12.23 0.99 4.39
N GLY A 121 13.10 1.98 4.20
CA GLY A 121 14.25 1.98 3.29
C GLY A 121 14.00 1.49 1.87
N ASN A 122 12.72 1.37 1.48
CA ASN A 122 12.31 0.79 0.20
C ASN A 122 12.33 1.81 -0.95
N THR A 123 12.34 3.09 -0.63
CA THR A 123 12.48 4.19 -1.59
C THR A 123 13.60 5.12 -1.14
N PRO A 124 14.19 5.94 -2.04
CA PRO A 124 15.20 6.93 -1.66
C PRO A 124 14.72 7.87 -0.53
N ALA A 125 13.47 8.31 -0.56
CA ALA A 125 12.88 9.18 0.46
C ALA A 125 12.79 8.49 1.83
N GLU A 126 12.34 7.23 1.87
CA GLU A 126 12.28 6.44 3.10
C GLU A 126 13.69 6.14 3.66
N ALA A 127 14.65 5.83 2.80
CA ALA A 127 16.04 5.62 3.20
C ALA A 127 16.68 6.88 3.77
N GLU A 128 16.39 8.04 3.17
CA GLU A 128 16.85 9.35 3.67
C GLU A 128 16.22 9.67 5.03
N GLN A 129 14.94 9.43 5.21
CA GLN A 129 14.28 9.61 6.51
C GLN A 129 14.89 8.71 7.59
N ASP A 130 15.10 7.42 7.29
CA ASP A 130 15.78 6.51 8.20
C ASP A 130 17.19 7.01 8.56
N ARG A 131 17.92 7.57 7.58
CA ARG A 131 19.24 8.19 7.79
C ARG A 131 19.18 9.42 8.71
N GLN A 132 18.19 10.29 8.50
CA GLN A 132 17.98 11.48 9.34
C GLN A 132 17.68 11.10 10.80
N VAL A 133 16.83 10.09 11.01
CA VAL A 133 16.52 9.58 12.36
C VAL A 133 17.75 8.97 13.03
N ARG A 134 18.57 8.19 12.30
CA ARG A 134 19.84 7.66 12.83
C ARG A 134 20.80 8.78 13.23
N THR A 135 20.95 9.79 12.38
CA THR A 135 21.80 10.95 12.65
C THR A 135 21.32 11.73 13.86
N TRP A 136 20.01 11.93 13.98
CA TRP A 136 19.40 12.59 15.14
C TRP A 136 19.66 11.78 16.42
N ALA A 137 19.38 10.48 16.43
CA ALA A 137 19.57 9.62 17.59
C ALA A 137 21.04 9.61 18.09
N LEU A 138 22.00 9.55 17.15
CA LEU A 138 23.43 9.67 17.46
C LEU A 138 23.78 11.02 18.09
N LYS A 139 23.25 12.13 17.56
CA LYS A 139 23.51 13.48 18.05
C LYS A 139 23.01 13.67 19.48
N VAL A 140 21.85 13.11 19.83
CA VAL A 140 21.26 13.26 21.18
C VAL A 140 21.63 12.12 22.12
N GLY A 141 22.39 11.10 21.66
CA GLY A 141 22.86 9.99 22.49
C GLY A 141 21.79 8.95 22.82
N ILE A 142 20.72 8.84 22.02
CA ILE A 142 19.62 7.89 22.28
C ILE A 142 19.92 6.55 21.60
N PRO A 143 19.82 5.42 22.32
CA PRO A 143 19.90 4.09 21.76
C PRO A 143 18.82 3.85 20.70
N LEU A 144 19.23 3.48 19.49
CA LEU A 144 18.34 3.16 18.38
C LEU A 144 18.25 1.63 18.21
N ARG A 145 17.03 1.11 18.16
CA ARG A 145 16.72 -0.30 17.92
C ARG A 145 15.94 -0.41 16.61
N GLU A 146 16.68 -0.46 15.52
CA GLU A 146 16.14 -0.59 14.18
C GLU A 146 15.93 -2.06 13.82
N HIS A 147 14.73 -2.40 13.37
CA HIS A 147 14.35 -3.72 12.90
C HIS A 147 14.16 -3.70 11.41
N THR A 148 14.91 -4.50 10.68
CA THR A 148 14.84 -4.55 9.22
C THR A 148 13.82 -5.59 8.76
N GLY A 149 13.05 -5.25 7.74
CA GLY A 149 12.22 -6.22 7.03
C GLY A 149 13.06 -7.28 6.31
N ILE A 150 12.44 -8.40 5.97
CA ILE A 150 13.10 -9.52 5.27
C ILE A 150 13.81 -9.08 3.99
N GLN A 151 13.21 -8.16 3.25
CA GLN A 151 13.72 -7.65 1.98
C GLN A 151 15.09 -6.95 2.10
N HIS A 152 15.42 -6.43 3.28
CA HIS A 152 16.73 -5.82 3.56
C HIS A 152 17.70 -6.77 4.25
N SER A 153 17.19 -7.89 4.79
CA SER A 153 18.00 -8.88 5.52
C SER A 153 18.61 -9.94 4.61
N ILE A 154 18.16 -10.04 3.35
CA ILE A 154 18.68 -11.03 2.38
C ILE A 154 19.75 -10.36 1.52
N SER A 155 20.95 -10.95 1.52
CA SER A 155 22.03 -10.51 0.64
C SER A 155 21.63 -10.64 -0.85
N PRO A 156 21.98 -9.67 -1.70
CA PRO A 156 21.73 -9.78 -3.15
C PRO A 156 22.36 -10.99 -3.82
N HIS A 157 23.40 -11.55 -3.21
CA HIS A 157 24.17 -12.71 -3.72
C HIS A 157 23.69 -14.06 -3.17
N SER A 158 22.70 -14.07 -2.26
CA SER A 158 22.13 -15.30 -1.72
C SER A 158 20.98 -15.82 -2.57
N ASP A 159 20.68 -17.13 -2.45
CA ASP A 159 19.42 -17.68 -2.94
C ASP A 159 18.26 -17.05 -2.16
N TRP A 160 17.66 -16.04 -2.79
CA TRP A 160 16.61 -15.23 -2.19
C TRP A 160 15.40 -16.06 -1.79
N ASP A 161 14.97 -17.00 -2.63
CA ASP A 161 13.77 -17.80 -2.39
C ASP A 161 13.96 -18.71 -1.17
N THR A 162 15.10 -19.35 -1.05
CA THR A 162 15.44 -20.18 0.13
C THR A 162 15.54 -19.34 1.39
N ALA A 163 16.21 -18.18 1.34
CA ALA A 163 16.35 -17.29 2.49
C ALA A 163 15.01 -16.72 2.93
N TRP A 164 14.16 -16.30 1.97
CA TRP A 164 12.81 -15.81 2.23
C TRP A 164 11.93 -16.89 2.87
N ARG A 165 11.87 -18.09 2.30
CA ARG A 165 11.10 -19.23 2.86
C ARG A 165 11.59 -19.61 4.27
N ARG A 166 12.90 -19.59 4.53
CA ARG A 166 13.46 -19.80 5.87
C ARG A 166 12.97 -18.74 6.86
N HIS A 167 12.94 -17.48 6.46
CA HIS A 167 12.40 -16.40 7.27
C HIS A 167 10.91 -16.57 7.57
N MET A 168 10.12 -16.92 6.55
CA MET A 168 8.66 -17.10 6.70
C MET A 168 8.29 -18.27 7.62
N ARG A 169 9.16 -19.26 7.76
CA ARG A 169 8.98 -20.39 8.68
C ARG A 169 9.29 -20.07 10.14
N LYS A 170 9.96 -18.95 10.44
CA LYS A 170 10.25 -18.57 11.84
C LYS A 170 8.96 -18.39 12.63
N PRO A 171 8.95 -18.71 13.93
CA PRO A 171 7.80 -18.44 14.79
C PRO A 171 7.38 -16.98 14.72
N ARG A 172 6.07 -16.73 14.75
CA ARG A 172 5.53 -15.37 14.86
C ARG A 172 5.77 -14.85 16.26
N ILE A 173 6.06 -13.56 16.36
CA ILE A 173 6.21 -12.88 17.63
C ILE A 173 4.80 -12.68 18.23
N ALA A 174 4.60 -13.18 19.45
CA ALA A 174 3.33 -12.98 20.16
C ALA A 174 3.11 -11.50 20.47
N ALA A 175 1.85 -11.07 20.46
CA ALA A 175 1.51 -9.73 20.96
C ALA A 175 1.78 -9.69 22.48
N PRO A 176 2.20 -8.55 23.03
CA PRO A 176 2.32 -8.38 24.47
C PRO A 176 0.96 -8.59 25.16
N ALA A 177 0.95 -9.25 26.30
CA ALA A 177 -0.29 -9.49 27.07
C ALA A 177 -0.83 -8.19 27.65
N ALA A 178 0.05 -7.32 28.15
CA ALA A 178 -0.26 -6.01 28.69
C ALA A 178 0.82 -4.99 28.31
N LEU A 179 0.45 -3.73 28.31
CA LEU A 179 1.33 -2.58 28.10
C LEU A 179 1.11 -1.56 29.21
N PRO A 180 2.13 -0.80 29.61
CA PRO A 180 1.94 0.29 30.55
C PRO A 180 1.01 1.35 29.94
N PRO A 181 0.21 2.05 30.77
CA PRO A 181 -0.61 3.17 30.31
C PRO A 181 0.23 4.24 29.64
N LEU A 182 -0.32 4.88 28.59
CA LEU A 182 0.35 6.00 27.95
C LEU A 182 0.51 7.16 28.94
N SER A 183 1.75 7.60 29.17
CA SER A 183 2.12 8.62 30.16
C SER A 183 2.15 10.05 29.62
N ILE A 184 2.03 10.22 28.30
CA ILE A 184 2.06 11.52 27.62
C ILE A 184 0.78 11.77 26.84
N PRO A 185 0.33 13.03 26.68
CA PRO A 185 -0.88 13.33 25.91
C PRO A 185 -0.69 12.98 24.42
N SER A 186 -1.78 12.55 23.79
CA SER A 186 -1.87 12.37 22.33
C SER A 186 -2.51 13.61 21.70
N GLU A 187 -2.08 13.97 20.48
CA GLU A 187 -2.84 14.90 19.63
C GLU A 187 -4.14 14.23 19.14
N GLY A 188 -5.07 15.06 18.66
CA GLY A 188 -6.32 14.58 18.07
C GLY A 188 -6.10 13.78 16.79
N TRP A 189 -7.14 13.10 16.35
CA TRP A 189 -7.15 12.42 15.05
C TRP A 189 -7.25 13.47 13.94
N PRO A 190 -6.29 13.54 13.01
CA PRO A 190 -6.39 14.46 11.90
C PRO A 190 -7.38 13.95 10.85
N ILE A 191 -7.87 14.87 10.02
CA ILE A 191 -8.70 14.58 8.85
C ILE A 191 -7.93 14.86 7.56
N ALA A 192 -8.39 14.32 6.46
CA ALA A 192 -7.70 14.41 5.17
C ALA A 192 -7.44 15.86 4.73
N SER A 193 -8.39 16.76 4.98
CA SER A 193 -8.25 18.20 4.66
C SER A 193 -7.15 18.92 5.44
N ASP A 194 -6.71 18.42 6.61
CA ASP A 194 -5.57 18.99 7.35
C ASP A 194 -4.26 18.88 6.55
N PHE A 195 -4.22 17.97 5.58
CA PHE A 195 -3.10 17.75 4.68
C PHE A 195 -3.35 18.23 3.25
N GLY A 196 -4.47 18.95 3.01
CA GLY A 196 -4.84 19.43 1.67
C GLY A 196 -5.31 18.31 0.73
N LEU A 197 -5.72 17.15 1.25
CA LEU A 197 -6.30 16.08 0.46
C LEU A 197 -7.78 16.37 0.23
N GLU A 198 -8.16 16.46 -1.05
CA GLU A 198 -9.55 16.64 -1.46
C GLU A 198 -10.28 15.31 -1.46
N SER A 199 -11.62 15.36 -1.29
CA SER A 199 -12.45 14.16 -1.37
C SER A 199 -12.39 13.56 -2.76
N ASP A 200 -12.04 12.29 -2.82
CA ASP A 200 -11.80 11.57 -4.07
C ASP A 200 -12.94 10.62 -4.48
N GLY A 201 -14.05 10.63 -3.72
CA GLY A 201 -15.31 9.97 -4.06
C GLY A 201 -15.19 8.46 -4.30
N CYS A 202 -14.51 7.71 -3.42
CA CYS A 202 -14.34 6.25 -3.54
C CYS A 202 -15.32 5.49 -2.62
N PRO A 203 -16.61 5.34 -3.00
CA PRO A 203 -17.65 4.81 -2.13
C PRO A 203 -17.48 3.33 -1.78
N ASP A 204 -16.92 2.54 -2.69
CA ASP A 204 -16.75 1.09 -2.53
C ASP A 204 -15.33 0.71 -2.07
N ARG A 205 -14.62 1.66 -1.45
CA ARG A 205 -13.28 1.46 -0.91
C ARG A 205 -13.27 0.39 0.18
N GLN A 206 -12.29 -0.48 0.12
CA GLN A 206 -12.04 -1.44 1.19
C GLN A 206 -11.69 -0.73 2.50
N THR A 207 -12.30 -1.14 3.61
CA THR A 207 -12.02 -0.61 4.95
C THR A 207 -10.69 -1.13 5.50
N GLY A 208 -9.91 -0.26 6.14
CA GLY A 208 -8.62 -0.57 6.75
C GLY A 208 -8.71 -1.41 8.03
N GLY A 209 -7.56 -1.68 8.63
CA GLY A 209 -7.42 -2.32 9.94
C GLY A 209 -7.20 -3.84 9.90
N ARG A 210 -6.59 -4.33 10.97
CA ARG A 210 -6.27 -5.75 11.14
C ARG A 210 -7.52 -6.63 11.22
N THR A 211 -8.57 -6.17 11.86
CA THR A 211 -9.84 -6.91 11.99
C THR A 211 -10.34 -7.29 10.60
N ASN A 212 -10.41 -6.32 9.69
CA ASN A 212 -10.84 -6.55 8.31
C ASN A 212 -9.84 -7.41 7.53
N ALA A 213 -8.53 -7.22 7.74
CA ALA A 213 -7.49 -8.05 7.13
C ALA A 213 -7.66 -9.54 7.49
N ILE A 214 -7.94 -9.85 8.75
CA ILE A 214 -8.12 -11.23 9.21
C ILE A 214 -9.43 -11.83 8.70
N LEU A 215 -10.52 -11.06 8.66
CA LEU A 215 -11.79 -11.50 8.05
C LEU A 215 -11.58 -11.84 6.57
N GLN A 216 -10.90 -10.98 5.84
CA GLN A 216 -10.60 -11.19 4.43
C GLN A 216 -9.69 -12.39 4.20
N LEU A 217 -8.66 -12.57 5.03
CA LEU A 217 -7.76 -13.72 4.96
C LEU A 217 -8.54 -15.03 5.24
N ARG A 218 -9.38 -15.04 6.26
CA ARG A 218 -10.22 -16.21 6.59
C ARG A 218 -11.15 -16.57 5.44
N TRP A 219 -11.87 -15.60 4.90
CA TRP A 219 -12.73 -15.80 3.74
C TRP A 219 -11.96 -16.40 2.55
N PHE A 220 -10.80 -15.84 2.23
CA PHE A 220 -9.96 -16.32 1.14
C PHE A 220 -9.51 -17.77 1.35
N LEU A 221 -9.08 -18.13 2.56
CA LEU A 221 -8.59 -19.45 2.90
C LEU A 221 -9.70 -20.50 3.11
N SER A 222 -10.94 -20.10 3.35
CA SER A 222 -12.09 -21.01 3.55
C SER A 222 -12.86 -21.35 2.27
N GLY A 223 -12.40 -20.92 1.11
CA GLY A 223 -13.04 -21.23 -0.18
C GLY A 223 -13.11 -20.07 -1.16
N GLY A 224 -13.15 -18.82 -0.69
CA GLY A 224 -13.19 -17.62 -1.54
C GLY A 224 -12.05 -17.56 -2.56
N GLY A 225 -10.87 -18.08 -2.19
CA GLY A 225 -9.70 -18.14 -3.06
C GLY A 225 -9.58 -19.36 -3.97
N ARG A 226 -10.55 -20.27 -4.02
CA ARG A 226 -10.47 -21.59 -4.71
C ARG A 226 -9.98 -21.51 -6.16
N ASN A 227 -10.39 -20.51 -6.89
CA ASN A 227 -9.99 -20.32 -8.29
C ASN A 227 -8.95 -19.21 -8.47
N ALA A 228 -8.41 -18.65 -7.39
CA ALA A 228 -7.48 -17.54 -7.48
C ALA A 228 -6.23 -17.87 -8.31
N GLY A 229 -5.94 -17.03 -9.28
CA GLY A 229 -4.77 -17.19 -10.14
C GLY A 229 -4.84 -18.35 -11.14
N LYS A 230 -6.01 -18.94 -11.36
CA LYS A 230 -6.24 -19.88 -12.46
C LYS A 230 -6.04 -19.16 -13.79
N ALA A 231 -5.47 -19.84 -14.76
CA ALA A 231 -5.30 -19.29 -16.10
C ALA A 231 -6.65 -19.04 -16.78
N ASN A 232 -6.72 -18.01 -17.62
CA ASN A 232 -7.89 -17.67 -18.43
C ASN A 232 -9.19 -17.36 -17.67
N LEU A 233 -9.09 -16.89 -16.40
CA LEU A 233 -10.23 -16.34 -15.73
C LEU A 233 -10.62 -14.99 -16.33
N SER A 234 -11.94 -14.77 -16.48
CA SER A 234 -12.46 -13.41 -16.76
C SER A 234 -12.11 -12.44 -15.63
N ILE A 235 -12.18 -11.15 -15.91
CA ILE A 235 -11.90 -10.11 -14.92
C ILE A 235 -12.84 -10.25 -13.71
N THR A 236 -14.13 -10.45 -13.95
CA THR A 236 -15.14 -10.65 -12.90
C THR A 236 -14.83 -11.86 -12.01
N ALA A 237 -14.38 -12.97 -12.60
CA ALA A 237 -13.96 -14.15 -11.84
C ALA A 237 -12.65 -13.90 -11.06
N CYS A 238 -11.71 -13.13 -11.61
CA CYS A 238 -10.51 -12.69 -10.90
C CYS A 238 -10.85 -11.81 -9.69
N GLU A 239 -11.75 -10.84 -9.85
CA GLU A 239 -12.24 -9.98 -8.76
C GLU A 239 -12.92 -10.80 -7.66
N ALA A 240 -13.81 -11.71 -8.05
CA ALA A 240 -14.57 -12.56 -7.12
C ALA A 240 -13.69 -13.52 -6.31
N THR A 241 -12.46 -13.82 -6.74
CA THR A 241 -11.55 -14.73 -6.05
C THR A 241 -10.30 -14.04 -5.51
N ALA A 242 -10.22 -12.71 -5.61
CA ALA A 242 -9.07 -11.95 -5.15
C ALA A 242 -8.95 -11.94 -3.63
N SER A 243 -7.73 -12.10 -3.10
CA SER A 243 -7.49 -12.06 -1.66
C SER A 243 -7.74 -10.68 -1.04
N ARG A 244 -7.69 -9.61 -1.81
CA ARG A 244 -7.87 -8.22 -1.36
C ARG A 244 -6.96 -7.81 -0.18
N LEU A 245 -5.83 -8.50 0.01
CA LEU A 245 -4.91 -8.27 1.14
C LEU A 245 -3.83 -7.22 0.85
N SER A 246 -3.71 -6.73 -0.38
CA SER A 246 -2.60 -5.85 -0.79
C SER A 246 -2.54 -4.55 0.03
N ALA A 247 -3.66 -3.88 0.28
CA ALA A 247 -3.72 -2.65 1.08
C ALA A 247 -3.35 -2.93 2.56
N HIS A 248 -3.86 -4.02 3.13
CA HIS A 248 -3.53 -4.43 4.50
C HIS A 248 -2.06 -4.80 4.69
N LEU A 249 -1.45 -5.46 3.70
CA LEU A 249 -0.02 -5.76 3.68
C LEU A 249 0.83 -4.49 3.51
N THR A 250 0.32 -3.51 2.78
CA THR A 250 0.98 -2.21 2.58
C THR A 250 1.01 -1.39 3.86
N MET A 251 -0.09 -1.34 4.61
CA MET A 251 -0.16 -0.66 5.91
C MET A 251 0.36 -1.54 7.06
N GLY A 252 0.71 -2.80 6.78
CA GLY A 252 1.23 -3.73 7.76
C GLY A 252 0.24 -4.11 8.87
N SER A 253 -1.06 -4.00 8.62
CA SER A 253 -2.12 -4.46 9.53
C SER A 253 -2.06 -5.97 9.78
N VAL A 254 -1.46 -6.70 8.84
CA VAL A 254 -1.11 -8.12 8.94
C VAL A 254 0.30 -8.32 8.38
N SER A 255 1.11 -9.21 8.98
CA SER A 255 2.45 -9.49 8.47
C SER A 255 2.41 -10.46 7.28
N GLU A 256 3.36 -10.33 6.35
CA GLU A 256 3.52 -11.31 5.27
C GLU A 256 3.73 -12.72 5.80
N ARG A 257 4.46 -12.87 6.91
CA ARG A 257 4.71 -14.14 7.58
C ARG A 257 3.42 -14.79 8.10
N GLU A 258 2.56 -14.00 8.72
CA GLU A 258 1.27 -14.47 9.21
C GLU A 258 0.39 -14.97 8.07
N VAL A 259 0.28 -14.21 6.99
CA VAL A 259 -0.50 -14.57 5.79
C VAL A 259 0.08 -15.82 5.14
N TRP A 260 1.39 -15.88 4.96
CA TRP A 260 2.07 -17.03 4.36
C TRP A 260 1.89 -18.31 5.18
N GLN A 261 2.09 -18.24 6.52
CA GLN A 261 1.94 -19.40 7.39
C GLN A 261 0.48 -19.91 7.42
N ALA A 262 -0.49 -18.99 7.44
CA ALA A 262 -1.90 -19.35 7.37
C ALA A 262 -2.24 -20.06 6.04
N ALA A 263 -1.74 -19.53 4.92
CA ALA A 263 -1.94 -20.12 3.60
C ALA A 263 -1.27 -21.50 3.48
N MET A 264 -0.05 -21.65 3.97
CA MET A 264 0.66 -22.95 3.99
C MET A 264 -0.05 -24.01 4.84
N LYS A 265 -0.58 -23.60 5.99
CA LYS A 265 -1.37 -24.50 6.85
C LYS A 265 -2.67 -24.94 6.14
N ALA A 266 -3.38 -24.02 5.52
CA ALA A 266 -4.59 -24.33 4.77
C ALA A 266 -4.28 -25.22 3.56
N GLN A 267 -3.20 -24.91 2.81
CA GLN A 267 -2.75 -25.74 1.68
C GLN A 267 -2.46 -27.18 2.08
N ALA A 268 -1.75 -27.39 3.21
CA ALA A 268 -1.44 -28.73 3.69
C ALA A 268 -2.71 -29.52 4.05
N ALA A 269 -3.69 -28.90 4.68
CA ALA A 269 -4.97 -29.53 4.97
C ALA A 269 -5.71 -29.94 3.69
N LEU A 270 -5.79 -29.06 2.71
CA LEU A 270 -6.44 -29.32 1.42
C LEU A 270 -5.79 -30.46 0.63
N VAL A 271 -4.47 -30.59 0.68
CA VAL A 271 -3.75 -31.73 0.08
C VAL A 271 -4.17 -33.03 0.77
N THR A 272 -4.29 -33.04 2.09
CA THR A 272 -4.75 -34.21 2.87
C THR A 272 -6.19 -34.58 2.53
N ASP A 273 -7.05 -33.57 2.33
CA ASP A 273 -8.49 -33.74 1.99
C ASP A 273 -8.71 -34.04 0.50
N GLY A 274 -7.67 -34.06 -0.34
CA GLY A 274 -7.73 -34.34 -1.77
C GLY A 274 -8.25 -33.17 -2.64
N ASP A 275 -8.32 -31.95 -2.10
CA ASP A 275 -8.71 -30.75 -2.86
C ASP A 275 -7.50 -30.08 -3.55
N GLU A 276 -6.98 -30.76 -4.57
CA GLU A 276 -5.79 -30.30 -5.31
C GLU A 276 -6.00 -28.96 -6.02
N THR A 277 -7.22 -28.68 -6.46
CA THR A 277 -7.56 -27.42 -7.16
C THR A 277 -7.31 -26.22 -6.24
N PHE A 278 -7.86 -26.25 -5.04
CA PHE A 278 -7.68 -25.15 -4.10
C PHE A 278 -6.28 -25.11 -3.51
N ALA A 279 -5.68 -26.27 -3.23
CA ALA A 279 -4.28 -26.35 -2.80
C ALA A 279 -3.33 -25.68 -3.81
N THR A 280 -3.55 -25.90 -5.12
CA THR A 280 -2.80 -25.24 -6.20
C THR A 280 -3.03 -23.73 -6.24
N ALA A 281 -4.26 -23.27 -6.01
CA ALA A 281 -4.55 -21.83 -5.93
C ALA A 281 -3.81 -21.16 -4.76
N LEU A 282 -3.78 -21.80 -3.59
CA LEU A 282 -3.02 -21.30 -2.43
C LEU A 282 -1.51 -21.34 -2.67
N HIS A 283 -1.00 -22.34 -3.37
CA HIS A 283 0.41 -22.36 -3.78
C HIS A 283 0.75 -21.14 -4.66
N ARG A 284 -0.05 -20.86 -5.69
CA ARG A 284 0.13 -19.67 -6.54
C ARG A 284 0.04 -18.37 -5.74
N PHE A 285 -0.82 -18.31 -4.74
CA PHE A 285 -0.94 -17.17 -3.84
C PHE A 285 0.35 -16.96 -3.02
N THR A 286 0.92 -18.03 -2.45
CA THR A 286 2.19 -17.93 -1.68
C THR A 286 3.37 -17.52 -2.56
N GLU A 287 3.41 -17.96 -3.83
CA GLU A 287 4.40 -17.52 -4.81
C GLU A 287 4.23 -16.02 -5.18
N LYS A 288 2.98 -15.52 -5.23
CA LYS A 288 2.73 -14.08 -5.42
C LYS A 288 3.22 -13.25 -4.24
N LEU A 289 3.10 -13.74 -3.00
CA LEU A 289 3.67 -13.08 -1.82
C LEU A 289 5.20 -13.01 -1.90
N ALA A 290 5.86 -14.09 -2.28
CA ALA A 290 7.32 -14.10 -2.48
C ALA A 290 7.76 -13.09 -3.54
N LYS A 291 7.07 -13.05 -4.68
CA LYS A 291 7.32 -12.07 -5.74
C LYS A 291 7.09 -10.62 -5.27
N ARG A 292 6.08 -10.40 -4.40
CA ARG A 292 5.83 -9.09 -3.80
C ARG A 292 7.05 -8.62 -2.98
N SER A 293 7.52 -9.43 -2.04
CA SER A 293 8.68 -9.12 -1.20
C SER A 293 9.94 -8.87 -2.03
N ARG A 294 10.15 -9.66 -3.10
CA ARG A 294 11.30 -9.49 -4.00
C ARG A 294 11.25 -8.17 -4.77
N ARG A 295 10.05 -7.74 -5.20
CA ARG A 295 9.88 -6.43 -5.85
C ARG A 295 10.19 -5.29 -4.91
N VAL A 296 9.78 -5.37 -3.65
CA VAL A 296 10.12 -4.37 -2.63
C VAL A 296 11.65 -4.25 -2.48
N GLN A 297 12.38 -5.35 -2.46
CA GLN A 297 13.85 -5.31 -2.42
C GLN A 297 14.46 -4.64 -3.66
N ALA A 298 13.88 -4.87 -4.83
CA ALA A 298 14.39 -4.29 -6.07
C ALA A 298 14.15 -2.78 -6.17
N SER A 299 13.19 -2.24 -5.43
CA SER A 299 12.71 -0.86 -5.57
C SER A 299 13.66 0.21 -5.04
N ALA A 300 14.59 -0.14 -4.16
CA ALA A 300 15.58 0.81 -3.64
C ALA A 300 16.45 1.47 -4.74
N ARG A 301 16.35 0.97 -5.99
CA ARG A 301 17.13 1.43 -7.15
C ARG A 301 16.28 2.08 -8.24
N VAL A 302 14.97 2.21 -8.06
CA VAL A 302 14.05 2.70 -9.12
C VAL A 302 13.43 4.01 -8.71
N SER A 303 13.62 5.04 -9.53
CA SER A 303 12.91 6.32 -9.44
C SER A 303 12.28 6.62 -10.80
N LEU A 304 11.00 6.96 -10.85
CA LEU A 304 10.35 7.47 -12.08
C LEU A 304 10.78 8.92 -12.39
N THR A 305 11.34 9.63 -11.41
CA THR A 305 11.86 10.97 -11.62
C THR A 305 13.27 10.98 -12.24
N ASP A 306 13.94 9.82 -12.26
CA ASP A 306 15.17 9.66 -13.02
C ASP A 306 14.85 9.28 -14.46
N THR A 307 14.52 10.31 -15.24
CA THR A 307 14.16 10.17 -16.66
C THR A 307 15.32 9.75 -17.54
N SER A 308 16.57 9.79 -17.04
CA SER A 308 17.76 9.39 -17.79
C SER A 308 17.75 7.92 -18.24
N LEU A 309 16.94 7.09 -17.59
CA LEU A 309 16.77 5.67 -17.91
C LEU A 309 15.62 5.41 -18.88
N LEU A 310 14.83 6.42 -19.25
CA LEU A 310 13.75 6.27 -20.23
C LEU A 310 14.32 6.09 -21.64
N PRO A 311 13.69 5.26 -22.51
CA PRO A 311 13.93 5.31 -23.92
C PRO A 311 13.81 6.74 -24.44
N VAL A 312 14.69 7.14 -25.38
CA VAL A 312 14.80 8.53 -25.86
C VAL A 312 13.45 9.08 -26.35
N ASP A 313 12.66 8.25 -26.99
CA ASP A 313 11.32 8.57 -27.49
C ASP A 313 10.29 8.84 -26.36
N ILE A 314 10.47 8.23 -25.20
CA ILE A 314 9.63 8.46 -24.00
C ILE A 314 10.18 9.65 -23.17
N HIS A 315 11.49 9.77 -23.09
CA HIS A 315 12.18 10.86 -22.36
C HIS A 315 11.80 12.24 -22.90
N ASN A 316 11.68 12.37 -24.22
CA ASN A 316 11.37 13.64 -24.90
C ASN A 316 9.88 13.99 -24.92
N ARG A 317 8.99 13.20 -24.31
CA ARG A 317 7.57 13.53 -24.23
C ARG A 317 7.33 14.57 -23.15
N GLU A 318 6.61 15.62 -23.51
CA GLU A 318 6.13 16.58 -22.53
C GLU A 318 5.17 15.91 -21.54
N GLU A 319 5.34 16.20 -20.26
CA GLU A 319 4.37 15.80 -19.26
C GLU A 319 3.05 16.53 -19.50
N ALA A 320 1.98 15.76 -19.55
CA ALA A 320 0.64 16.32 -19.79
C ALA A 320 0.24 17.32 -18.69
N SER A 321 -0.24 18.47 -19.08
CA SER A 321 -0.90 19.37 -18.14
C SER A 321 -2.19 18.74 -17.63
N LEU A 322 -2.70 19.19 -16.49
CA LEU A 322 -4.01 18.73 -15.98
C LEU A 322 -5.16 19.07 -16.93
N ALA A 323 -4.97 20.09 -17.80
CA ALA A 323 -5.95 20.50 -18.81
C ALA A 323 -5.83 19.70 -20.14
N ASP A 324 -4.89 18.76 -20.27
CA ASP A 324 -4.77 17.93 -21.48
C ASP A 324 -6.06 17.10 -21.67
N PRO A 325 -6.78 17.26 -22.79
CA PRO A 325 -8.04 16.55 -23.00
C PRO A 325 -7.87 15.03 -23.08
N ARG A 326 -6.71 14.52 -23.53
CA ARG A 326 -6.40 13.09 -23.58
C ARG A 326 -6.25 12.53 -22.17
N LEU A 327 -5.52 13.24 -21.30
CA LEU A 327 -5.36 12.87 -19.90
C LEU A 327 -6.72 12.90 -19.19
N SER A 328 -7.51 13.96 -19.40
CA SER A 328 -8.84 14.13 -18.82
C SER A 328 -9.78 12.99 -19.26
N ALA A 329 -9.84 12.67 -20.55
CA ALA A 329 -10.68 11.58 -21.04
C ALA A 329 -10.25 10.23 -20.46
N TRP A 330 -8.96 9.96 -20.40
CA TRP A 330 -8.41 8.74 -19.83
C TRP A 330 -8.70 8.63 -18.33
N THR A 331 -8.47 9.70 -17.56
CA THR A 331 -8.74 9.72 -16.11
C THR A 331 -10.21 9.52 -15.81
N ASN A 332 -11.12 10.07 -16.66
CA ASN A 332 -12.56 9.94 -16.44
C ASN A 332 -13.18 8.67 -17.03
N GLY A 333 -12.39 7.74 -17.58
CA GLY A 333 -12.90 6.53 -18.23
C GLY A 333 -13.82 6.85 -19.40
N LYS A 334 -13.36 7.75 -20.28
CA LYS A 334 -14.04 8.27 -21.46
C LYS A 334 -13.15 8.24 -22.71
N THR A 335 -12.34 7.18 -22.85
CA THR A 335 -11.44 7.02 -23.99
C THR A 335 -12.12 6.45 -25.22
N GLY A 336 -13.32 5.92 -25.09
CA GLY A 336 -14.03 5.19 -26.14
C GLY A 336 -13.61 3.73 -26.28
N PHE A 337 -12.63 3.25 -25.50
CA PHE A 337 -12.24 1.84 -25.42
C PHE A 337 -12.87 1.18 -24.18
N PRO A 338 -13.92 0.34 -24.35
CA PRO A 338 -14.76 -0.10 -23.24
C PRO A 338 -14.01 -0.77 -22.08
N LEU A 339 -13.06 -1.65 -22.34
CA LEU A 339 -12.29 -2.27 -21.25
C LEU A 339 -11.46 -1.27 -20.45
N LEU A 340 -10.85 -0.29 -21.11
CA LEU A 340 -10.06 0.75 -20.45
C LEU A 340 -10.94 1.64 -19.59
N ASP A 341 -12.07 2.09 -20.16
CA ASP A 341 -13.03 2.94 -19.48
C ASP A 341 -13.66 2.22 -18.28
N ALA A 342 -14.05 0.96 -18.44
CA ALA A 342 -14.53 0.10 -17.36
C ALA A 342 -13.48 -0.06 -16.24
N SER A 343 -12.22 -0.30 -16.63
CA SER A 343 -11.11 -0.45 -15.69
C SER A 343 -10.86 0.83 -14.87
N MET A 344 -10.90 1.98 -15.53
CA MET A 344 -10.71 3.27 -14.87
C MET A 344 -11.87 3.58 -13.90
N ARG A 345 -13.12 3.39 -14.33
CA ARG A 345 -14.31 3.61 -13.48
C ARG A 345 -14.34 2.63 -12.30
N CYS A 346 -13.97 1.37 -12.50
CA CYS A 346 -13.80 0.40 -11.42
C CYS A 346 -12.77 0.86 -10.39
N LEU A 347 -11.62 1.34 -10.85
CA LEU A 347 -10.55 1.81 -9.97
C LEU A 347 -10.97 3.07 -9.20
N GLN A 348 -11.68 4.01 -9.84
CA GLN A 348 -12.22 5.20 -9.18
C GLN A 348 -13.19 4.84 -8.06
N ALA A 349 -14.15 3.97 -8.34
CA ALA A 349 -15.19 3.59 -7.38
C ALA A 349 -14.67 2.74 -6.21
N THR A 350 -13.72 1.84 -6.47
CA THR A 350 -13.33 0.79 -5.51
C THR A 350 -11.95 0.96 -4.90
N GLY A 351 -11.10 1.81 -5.49
CA GLY A 351 -9.67 1.92 -5.11
C GLY A 351 -8.86 0.66 -5.40
N HIS A 352 -9.44 -0.31 -6.13
CA HIS A 352 -8.81 -1.59 -6.43
C HIS A 352 -9.00 -2.00 -7.89
N LEU A 353 -7.93 -2.47 -8.49
CA LEU A 353 -7.94 -3.03 -9.84
C LEU A 353 -6.84 -4.09 -9.93
N GLU A 354 -7.07 -5.15 -10.70
CA GLU A 354 -6.05 -6.16 -10.96
C GLU A 354 -4.79 -5.53 -11.60
N SER A 355 -3.61 -6.00 -11.21
CA SER A 355 -2.33 -5.41 -11.63
C SER A 355 -2.13 -5.39 -13.15
N SER A 356 -2.64 -6.38 -13.88
CA SER A 356 -2.56 -6.43 -15.34
C SER A 356 -3.39 -5.34 -16.01
N LEU A 357 -4.56 -5.00 -15.46
CA LEU A 357 -5.40 -3.90 -15.95
C LEU A 357 -4.78 -2.54 -15.62
N ARG A 358 -4.16 -2.39 -14.43
CA ARG A 358 -3.37 -1.18 -14.12
C ARG A 358 -2.22 -0.98 -15.12
N SER A 359 -1.54 -2.08 -15.48
CA SER A 359 -0.49 -2.05 -16.51
C SER A 359 -1.05 -1.67 -17.87
N LEU A 360 -2.23 -2.18 -18.23
CA LEU A 360 -2.91 -1.86 -19.48
C LEU A 360 -3.29 -0.36 -19.55
N LEU A 361 -3.85 0.19 -18.45
CA LEU A 361 -4.19 1.61 -18.35
C LEU A 361 -2.96 2.49 -18.53
N LEU A 362 -1.86 2.19 -17.82
CA LEU A 362 -0.62 2.96 -17.92
C LEU A 362 0.01 2.87 -19.31
N SER A 363 0.07 1.67 -19.88
CA SER A 363 0.57 1.44 -21.23
C SER A 363 -0.24 2.20 -22.27
N PHE A 364 -1.57 2.21 -22.15
CA PHE A 364 -2.42 2.96 -23.08
C PHE A 364 -2.15 4.46 -23.00
N ALA A 365 -2.09 5.03 -21.80
CA ALA A 365 -1.79 6.45 -21.62
C ALA A 365 -0.44 6.84 -22.22
N THR A 366 0.58 6.01 -22.01
CA THR A 366 1.94 6.31 -22.44
C THR A 366 2.23 5.94 -23.90
N CYS A 367 1.69 4.81 -24.41
CA CYS A 367 2.05 4.29 -25.71
C CYS A 367 1.02 4.60 -26.81
N HIS A 368 -0.25 4.77 -26.48
CA HIS A 368 -1.31 5.08 -27.44
C HIS A 368 -1.67 6.58 -27.41
N LEU A 369 -1.84 7.16 -26.22
CA LEU A 369 -2.13 8.59 -26.09
C LEU A 369 -0.89 9.48 -26.13
N TRP A 370 0.32 8.90 -26.12
CA TRP A 370 1.60 9.62 -26.17
C TRP A 370 1.81 10.61 -25.02
N LEU A 371 1.22 10.35 -23.83
CA LEU A 371 1.41 11.16 -22.66
C LEU A 371 2.78 10.86 -22.01
N GLY A 372 3.40 11.87 -21.41
CA GLY A 372 4.55 11.68 -20.53
C GLY A 372 4.20 10.73 -19.37
N PRO A 373 5.11 9.85 -18.91
CA PRO A 373 4.76 8.73 -18.06
C PRO A 373 4.48 9.09 -16.59
N VAL A 374 5.02 10.24 -16.12
CA VAL A 374 4.96 10.59 -14.70
C VAL A 374 3.53 10.91 -14.27
N ARG A 375 2.84 11.75 -15.03
CA ARG A 375 1.47 12.16 -14.67
C ARG A 375 0.46 11.01 -14.69
N PRO A 376 0.38 10.16 -15.73
CA PRO A 376 -0.49 8.98 -15.70
C PRO A 376 -0.16 8.03 -14.54
N ALA A 377 1.12 7.83 -14.22
CA ALA A 377 1.52 7.02 -13.09
C ALA A 377 1.07 7.61 -11.75
N GLN A 378 1.16 8.94 -11.56
CA GLN A 378 0.68 9.63 -10.36
C GLN A 378 -0.85 9.50 -10.21
N VAL A 379 -1.60 9.69 -11.29
CA VAL A 379 -3.07 9.53 -11.28
C VAL A 379 -3.46 8.11 -10.85
N LEU A 380 -2.87 7.08 -11.44
CA LEU A 380 -3.15 5.70 -11.02
C LEU A 380 -2.71 5.43 -9.58
N ALA A 381 -1.62 6.03 -9.11
CA ALA A 381 -1.17 5.91 -7.73
C ALA A 381 -2.22 6.47 -6.76
N GLN A 382 -2.74 7.67 -7.03
CA GLN A 382 -3.80 8.31 -6.23
C GLN A 382 -5.06 7.45 -6.14
N LEU A 383 -5.44 6.81 -7.26
CA LEU A 383 -6.64 5.98 -7.34
C LEU A 383 -6.48 4.61 -6.64
N CYS A 384 -5.26 4.17 -6.32
CA CYS A 384 -5.01 2.88 -5.67
C CYS A 384 -4.98 2.98 -4.15
N THR A 385 -5.94 2.37 -3.45
CA THR A 385 -5.92 2.26 -1.97
C THR A 385 -4.71 1.46 -1.47
N ASP A 386 -4.22 0.49 -2.24
CA ASP A 386 -3.06 -0.34 -1.92
C ASP A 386 -1.73 0.25 -2.38
N PHE A 387 -1.68 1.55 -2.66
CA PHE A 387 -0.48 2.20 -3.14
C PHE A 387 0.71 2.01 -2.20
N ALA A 388 1.73 1.37 -2.72
CA ALA A 388 3.03 1.19 -2.07
C ALA A 388 4.10 1.69 -3.04
N PRO A 389 4.69 2.87 -2.81
CA PRO A 389 5.60 3.52 -3.76
C PRO A 389 6.66 2.58 -4.33
N ALA A 390 7.30 1.83 -3.44
CA ALA A 390 8.32 0.86 -3.81
C ALA A 390 7.86 -0.15 -4.87
N MET A 391 6.73 -0.80 -4.65
CA MET A 391 6.20 -1.82 -5.58
C MET A 391 5.59 -1.21 -6.83
N TYR A 392 4.88 -0.10 -6.63
CA TYR A 392 4.14 0.55 -7.70
C TYR A 392 5.09 1.07 -8.79
N TYR A 393 6.12 1.82 -8.40
CA TYR A 393 7.04 2.42 -9.36
C TYR A 393 7.95 1.40 -10.07
N VAL A 394 8.31 0.30 -9.42
CA VAL A 394 8.97 -0.82 -10.11
C VAL A 394 8.08 -1.42 -11.20
N SER A 395 6.79 -1.60 -10.90
CA SER A 395 5.86 -2.15 -11.88
C SER A 395 5.59 -1.17 -13.03
N ALA A 396 5.41 0.11 -12.71
CA ALA A 396 5.22 1.17 -13.70
C ALA A 396 6.44 1.29 -14.64
N SER A 397 7.66 1.30 -14.10
CA SER A 397 8.89 1.36 -14.89
C SER A 397 9.04 0.20 -15.86
N GLN A 398 8.60 -0.99 -15.47
CA GLN A 398 8.61 -2.16 -16.37
C GLN A 398 7.61 -2.00 -17.52
N VAL A 399 6.42 -1.46 -17.24
CA VAL A 399 5.37 -1.23 -18.26
C VAL A 399 5.82 -0.24 -19.31
N ILE A 400 6.45 0.85 -18.90
CA ILE A 400 6.90 1.92 -19.81
C ILE A 400 8.27 1.65 -20.45
N GLY A 401 8.87 0.47 -20.22
CA GLY A 401 10.12 0.08 -20.85
C GLY A 401 11.39 0.65 -20.24
N LEU A 402 11.34 1.20 -19.01
CA LEU A 402 12.53 1.63 -18.26
C LEU A 402 13.43 0.47 -17.84
N SER A 403 12.96 -0.75 -17.91
CA SER A 403 13.75 -1.91 -17.58
C SER A 403 14.60 -2.31 -18.79
N LYS A 404 15.92 -2.29 -18.64
CA LYS A 404 16.84 -2.83 -19.67
C LYS A 404 16.54 -4.30 -20.05
N ALA A 405 15.74 -5.00 -19.26
CA ALA A 405 15.43 -6.41 -19.46
C ALA A 405 14.19 -6.66 -20.34
N ALA A 406 13.36 -5.66 -20.61
CA ALA A 406 12.16 -5.84 -21.43
C ALA A 406 11.77 -4.53 -22.14
N PRO A 407 11.37 -4.61 -23.43
CA PRO A 407 10.79 -3.48 -24.15
C PRO A 407 9.46 -3.05 -23.52
N ALA A 408 8.97 -1.85 -23.87
CA ALA A 408 7.67 -1.37 -23.44
C ALA A 408 6.56 -2.37 -23.82
N TYR A 409 5.65 -2.60 -22.88
CA TYR A 409 4.48 -3.45 -23.12
C TYR A 409 3.40 -2.65 -23.84
N ILE A 410 3.14 -2.96 -25.09
CA ILE A 410 2.15 -2.26 -25.95
C ILE A 410 1.06 -3.25 -26.39
N PRO A 411 0.08 -3.53 -25.54
CA PRO A 411 -1.01 -4.42 -25.87
C PRO A 411 -2.06 -3.74 -26.76
N ASN A 412 -2.68 -4.49 -27.65
CA ASN A 412 -3.86 -4.02 -28.37
C ASN A 412 -5.08 -4.01 -27.43
N PRO A 413 -5.74 -2.85 -27.17
CA PRO A 413 -6.82 -2.73 -26.20
C PRO A 413 -8.02 -3.62 -26.50
N VAL A 414 -8.44 -3.72 -27.76
CA VAL A 414 -9.60 -4.53 -28.19
C VAL A 414 -9.30 -6.02 -28.01
N ARG A 415 -8.11 -6.48 -28.42
CA ARG A 415 -7.71 -7.87 -28.20
C ARG A 415 -7.63 -8.24 -26.72
N GLN A 416 -7.18 -7.31 -25.88
CA GLN A 416 -7.19 -7.50 -24.42
C GLN A 416 -8.64 -7.57 -23.88
N SER A 417 -9.53 -6.74 -24.41
CA SER A 417 -10.95 -6.74 -24.06
C SER A 417 -11.62 -8.08 -24.34
N LEU A 418 -11.48 -8.58 -25.56
CA LEU A 418 -12.03 -9.88 -25.98
C LEU A 418 -11.46 -11.05 -25.18
N SER A 419 -10.17 -11.00 -24.85
CA SER A 419 -9.50 -12.08 -24.10
C SER A 419 -9.81 -12.08 -22.62
N ARG A 420 -10.00 -10.90 -22.01
CA ARG A 420 -10.11 -10.76 -20.55
C ARG A 420 -11.55 -10.64 -20.03
N ASP A 421 -12.46 -10.20 -20.88
CA ASP A 421 -13.88 -10.03 -20.59
C ASP A 421 -14.73 -10.60 -21.74
N PRO A 422 -14.56 -11.88 -22.08
CA PRO A 422 -15.16 -12.44 -23.32
C PRO A 422 -16.69 -12.39 -23.34
N ASP A 423 -17.34 -12.42 -22.18
CA ASP A 423 -18.78 -12.29 -22.00
C ASP A 423 -19.24 -10.83 -21.78
N GLY A 424 -18.31 -9.87 -21.73
CA GLY A 424 -18.58 -8.45 -21.53
C GLY A 424 -19.15 -8.11 -20.15
N ALA A 425 -19.12 -9.04 -19.20
CA ALA A 425 -19.74 -8.84 -17.89
C ALA A 425 -19.10 -7.69 -17.10
N PHE A 426 -17.80 -7.53 -17.19
CA PHE A 426 -17.10 -6.42 -16.54
C PHE A 426 -17.41 -5.08 -17.23
N ILE A 427 -17.41 -5.03 -18.56
CA ILE A 427 -17.76 -3.83 -19.32
C ILE A 427 -19.19 -3.41 -19.00
N ARG A 428 -20.16 -4.32 -19.07
CA ARG A 428 -21.58 -4.03 -18.78
C ARG A 428 -21.80 -3.47 -17.38
N LYS A 429 -21.06 -3.99 -16.40
CA LYS A 429 -21.12 -3.51 -15.02
C LYS A 429 -20.65 -2.05 -14.87
N TRP A 430 -19.59 -1.67 -15.56
CA TRP A 430 -18.95 -0.36 -15.36
C TRP A 430 -19.25 0.68 -16.43
N ILE A 431 -19.82 0.27 -17.57
CA ILE A 431 -20.22 1.14 -18.67
C ILE A 431 -21.70 0.91 -18.99
N PRO A 432 -22.61 1.38 -18.14
CA PRO A 432 -24.06 1.15 -18.34
C PRO A 432 -24.58 1.76 -19.65
N GLU A 433 -23.91 2.79 -20.19
CA GLU A 433 -24.28 3.46 -21.44
C GLU A 433 -24.25 2.53 -22.66
N ILE A 434 -23.49 1.44 -22.63
CA ILE A 434 -23.38 0.47 -23.73
C ILE A 434 -23.75 -0.94 -23.28
N ALA A 435 -24.31 -1.10 -22.07
CA ALA A 435 -24.57 -2.43 -21.48
C ALA A 435 -25.49 -3.31 -22.32
N GLU A 436 -26.44 -2.72 -23.02
CA GLU A 436 -27.43 -3.42 -23.85
C GLU A 436 -26.91 -3.71 -25.28
N LEU A 437 -25.70 -3.22 -25.63
CA LEU A 437 -25.17 -3.48 -26.95
C LEU A 437 -24.88 -4.97 -27.16
N PRO A 438 -25.17 -5.56 -28.36
CA PRO A 438 -24.84 -6.93 -28.66
C PRO A 438 -23.35 -7.26 -28.46
N ASP A 439 -23.03 -8.47 -27.98
CA ASP A 439 -21.67 -8.90 -27.61
C ASP A 439 -20.65 -8.63 -28.70
N GLN A 440 -21.01 -8.87 -29.94
CA GLN A 440 -20.13 -8.64 -31.11
C GLN A 440 -19.62 -7.21 -31.27
N TYR A 441 -20.33 -6.21 -30.71
CA TYR A 441 -19.96 -4.80 -30.80
C TYR A 441 -19.54 -4.21 -29.45
N LEU A 442 -19.73 -4.93 -28.35
CA LEU A 442 -19.50 -4.43 -27.00
C LEU A 442 -18.03 -4.01 -26.77
N HIS A 443 -17.10 -4.72 -27.38
CA HIS A 443 -15.66 -4.48 -27.24
C HIS A 443 -15.11 -3.40 -28.17
N ALA A 444 -15.87 -3.07 -29.23
CA ALA A 444 -15.55 -2.05 -30.23
C ALA A 444 -16.83 -1.38 -30.77
N PRO A 445 -17.51 -0.53 -29.95
CA PRO A 445 -18.79 0.06 -30.29
C PRO A 445 -18.80 0.85 -31.60
N TRP A 446 -17.65 1.39 -32.01
CA TRP A 446 -17.49 2.13 -33.27
C TRP A 446 -17.58 1.26 -34.52
N GLU A 447 -17.50 -0.05 -34.39
CA GLU A 447 -17.71 -1.01 -35.48
C GLU A 447 -19.20 -1.37 -35.66
N ALA A 448 -20.05 -0.98 -34.72
CA ALA A 448 -21.49 -1.26 -34.80
C ALA A 448 -22.18 -0.41 -35.87
N PRO A 449 -23.07 -1.01 -36.67
CA PRO A 449 -23.89 -0.24 -37.62
C PRO A 449 -24.80 0.74 -36.88
N LYS A 450 -25.07 1.89 -37.48
CA LYS A 450 -25.94 2.93 -36.89
C LYS A 450 -27.30 2.41 -36.42
N SER A 451 -27.86 1.44 -37.15
CA SER A 451 -29.13 0.78 -36.75
C SER A 451 -29.03 0.04 -35.41
N ALA A 452 -27.94 -0.67 -35.18
CA ALA A 452 -27.70 -1.35 -33.90
C ALA A 452 -27.50 -0.36 -32.75
N LEU A 453 -26.74 0.70 -32.96
CA LEU A 453 -26.56 1.77 -31.97
C LEU A 453 -27.90 2.47 -31.63
N SER A 454 -28.64 2.85 -32.67
CA SER A 454 -29.93 3.53 -32.49
C SER A 454 -30.98 2.68 -31.80
N ALA A 455 -31.00 1.36 -32.06
CA ALA A 455 -31.90 0.42 -31.41
C ALA A 455 -31.72 0.36 -29.87
N HIS A 456 -30.53 0.71 -29.40
CA HIS A 456 -30.20 0.76 -27.96
C HIS A 456 -30.02 2.20 -27.46
N GLY A 457 -30.44 3.20 -28.23
CA GLY A 457 -30.34 4.61 -27.81
C GLY A 457 -28.91 5.15 -27.70
N ILE A 458 -27.94 4.48 -28.32
CA ILE A 458 -26.52 4.87 -28.24
C ILE A 458 -26.17 5.83 -29.37
N ILE A 459 -25.60 6.97 -29.00
CA ILE A 459 -25.05 7.97 -29.93
C ILE A 459 -23.55 8.12 -29.56
N LEU A 460 -22.68 7.55 -30.39
CA LEU A 460 -21.25 7.71 -30.20
C LEU A 460 -20.82 9.17 -30.33
N GLY A 461 -19.97 9.61 -29.42
CA GLY A 461 -19.60 11.01 -29.25
C GLY A 461 -20.51 11.81 -28.32
N GLN A 462 -21.67 11.24 -27.91
CA GLN A 462 -22.61 11.87 -26.98
C GLN A 462 -22.88 10.99 -25.74
N SER A 463 -23.60 9.86 -25.90
CA SER A 463 -23.90 8.95 -24.79
C SER A 463 -22.67 8.10 -24.39
N TYR A 464 -21.85 7.71 -25.35
CA TYR A 464 -20.56 7.07 -25.14
C TYR A 464 -19.52 7.68 -26.11
N PRO A 465 -18.26 7.90 -25.68
CA PRO A 465 -17.26 8.57 -26.52
C PRO A 465 -16.87 7.76 -27.75
N MET A 466 -16.43 8.49 -28.78
CA MET A 466 -15.65 7.88 -29.88
C MET A 466 -14.25 7.50 -29.37
N PRO A 467 -13.59 6.49 -29.96
CA PRO A 467 -12.21 6.15 -29.60
C PRO A 467 -11.26 7.32 -29.86
N LEU A 468 -10.39 7.59 -28.88
CA LEU A 468 -9.32 8.59 -28.95
C LEU A 468 -8.24 8.20 -29.97
#